data_c8ffe7691f11044d62aa0a298f104568
#
_entry.id   c8ffe7691f11044d62aa0a298f104568
#
_cell.length_a   1.000
_cell.length_b   1.000
_cell.length_c   1.000
_cell.angle_alpha   90.00
_cell.angle_beta   90.00
_cell.angle_gamma   90.00
#
_symmetry.space_group_name_H-M   'P 1'
#
loop_
_entity.id
_entity.type
_entity.pdbx_description
1 polymer ?
#
loop_
_entity_poly.entity_id
_entity_poly.type
_entity_poly.pdbx_seq_one_letter_code
_entity_poly.pdbx_strand_id
1 'polypeptide(L)'
;MLLTIIVLDSVGVGELPDAARFGDAGAHTLNHTLQAAPAALPHLAALGLAQVPTVQTSPQTVPAGPAQGAYGRMREVSPGKDTSTGHWEFMGVQLQHPFQVFPDGFPPAVMDRFDAATGKGHLCNKPYSGTDVIRDFGPEHLKTGAPIVYTSADSVFQIAAHEDVVPLETLYAWCQAAREILQGEYAVARVIARPFRGEFPFERANEHRKDYSLVPPPTVLDAVKATGQAVIGIGKIPDIYAHQGFTEEIHTDSNADGVAKTLARMQQAASEGTSGLIFTNLVDFDSKYGHRRDPAGYSACLAEFDAALPRLIAATPEDGALIIISDHGNDPTWHGSDHTREHGLLLMHRAGWAGVNLGERATFADVGATVAEALGAQWPGPGESFWTRPS
;
A
#
# COMPACT_ATOMS: atom_id res chain seq x y z
N MET A 1 20.98 8.31 13.45
CA MET A 1 20.37 8.52 12.09
C MET A 1 18.95 8.04 12.08
N LEU A 2 17.99 8.82 11.58
CA LEU A 2 16.59 8.44 11.40
C LEU A 2 16.19 8.64 9.94
N LEU A 3 15.67 7.59 9.31
CA LEU A 3 15.03 7.67 8.01
C LEU A 3 13.50 7.66 8.18
N THR A 4 12.82 8.50 7.43
CA THR A 4 11.36 8.50 7.36
C THR A 4 10.94 8.30 5.90
N ILE A 5 10.13 7.26 5.66
CA ILE A 5 9.51 6.99 4.36
C ILE A 5 8.01 7.22 4.49
N ILE A 6 7.46 8.00 3.57
CA ILE A 6 6.01 8.21 3.44
C ILE A 6 5.58 7.76 2.05
N VAL A 7 4.71 6.76 2.02
CA VAL A 7 4.06 6.32 0.79
C VAL A 7 2.78 7.12 0.60
N LEU A 8 2.70 7.86 -0.50
CA LEU A 8 1.45 8.41 -1.01
C LEU A 8 0.79 7.32 -1.86
N ASP A 9 -0.04 6.50 -1.20
CA ASP A 9 -0.64 5.30 -1.81
C ASP A 9 -1.35 5.65 -3.12
N SER A 10 -0.95 5.00 -4.19
CA SER A 10 -1.48 5.19 -5.55
C SER A 10 -1.15 6.51 -6.28
N VAL A 11 -0.27 7.37 -5.80
CA VAL A 11 0.11 8.62 -6.50
C VAL A 11 1.10 8.33 -7.63
N GLY A 12 0.66 7.63 -8.67
CA GLY A 12 1.46 7.32 -9.84
C GLY A 12 1.83 8.57 -10.67
N VAL A 13 3.00 8.51 -11.32
CA VAL A 13 3.54 9.62 -12.13
C VAL A 13 3.78 9.21 -13.59
N GLY A 14 2.78 8.55 -14.17
CA GLY A 14 2.71 8.19 -15.59
C GLY A 14 3.01 6.72 -15.86
N GLU A 15 2.47 6.26 -16.97
CA GLU A 15 2.48 4.86 -17.38
C GLU A 15 3.87 4.20 -17.36
N LEU A 16 3.92 2.96 -16.90
CA LEU A 16 5.09 2.10 -17.08
C LEU A 16 5.18 1.58 -18.52
N PRO A 17 6.37 1.19 -19.01
CA PRO A 17 6.53 0.66 -20.38
C PRO A 17 5.66 -0.55 -20.72
N ASP A 18 5.23 -1.31 -19.71
CA ASP A 18 4.37 -2.47 -19.83
C ASP A 18 2.88 -2.19 -19.54
N ALA A 19 2.50 -0.93 -19.27
CA ALA A 19 1.14 -0.53 -18.92
C ALA A 19 0.07 -1.00 -19.92
N ALA A 20 0.39 -1.05 -21.22
CA ALA A 20 -0.51 -1.56 -22.24
C ALA A 20 -0.94 -3.03 -21.99
N ARG A 21 -0.11 -3.85 -21.35
CA ARG A 21 -0.44 -5.24 -20.98
C ARG A 21 -1.51 -5.33 -19.89
N PHE A 22 -1.64 -4.25 -19.10
CA PHE A 22 -2.62 -4.10 -18.01
C PHE A 22 -3.85 -3.31 -18.45
N GLY A 23 -3.90 -2.81 -19.69
CA GLY A 23 -4.95 -1.93 -20.18
C GLY A 23 -4.80 -0.48 -19.73
N ASP A 24 -3.64 -0.10 -19.24
CA ASP A 24 -3.38 1.18 -18.58
C ASP A 24 -2.52 2.14 -19.41
N ALA A 25 -2.40 1.89 -20.73
CA ALA A 25 -1.66 2.79 -21.64
C ALA A 25 -2.25 4.21 -21.62
N GLY A 26 -1.43 5.18 -21.27
CA GLY A 26 -1.83 6.58 -21.13
C GLY A 26 -2.27 6.99 -19.72
N ALA A 27 -2.30 6.08 -18.73
CA ALA A 27 -2.62 6.43 -17.35
C ALA A 27 -1.58 7.36 -16.73
N HIS A 28 -2.06 8.36 -15.98
CA HIS A 28 -1.20 9.29 -15.24
C HIS A 28 -1.97 9.91 -14.07
N THR A 29 -1.98 9.19 -12.95
CA THR A 29 -2.78 9.55 -11.77
C THR A 29 -2.62 11.01 -11.36
N LEU A 30 -1.38 11.48 -11.15
CA LEU A 30 -1.14 12.84 -10.69
C LEU A 30 -1.61 13.91 -11.68
N ASN A 31 -1.19 13.83 -12.97
CA ASN A 31 -1.54 14.85 -13.96
C ASN A 31 -3.04 14.90 -14.23
N HIS A 32 -3.66 13.74 -14.42
CA HIS A 32 -5.09 13.67 -14.72
C HIS A 32 -5.94 14.16 -13.54
N THR A 33 -5.55 13.82 -12.31
CA THR A 33 -6.19 14.36 -11.11
C THR A 33 -6.13 15.88 -11.08
N LEU A 34 -4.93 16.47 -11.27
CA LEU A 34 -4.76 17.93 -11.24
C LEU A 34 -5.37 18.64 -12.45
N GLN A 35 -5.55 17.96 -13.58
CA GLN A 35 -6.30 18.50 -14.73
C GLN A 35 -7.81 18.51 -14.46
N ALA A 36 -8.34 17.44 -13.88
CA ALA A 36 -9.76 17.32 -13.57
C ALA A 36 -10.19 18.21 -12.39
N ALA A 37 -9.34 18.32 -11.37
CA ALA A 37 -9.57 19.09 -10.15
C ALA A 37 -8.26 19.79 -9.72
N PRO A 38 -7.98 21.01 -10.18
CA PRO A 38 -6.74 21.70 -9.88
C PRO A 38 -6.56 21.99 -8.38
N ALA A 39 -5.38 21.66 -7.84
CA ALA A 39 -4.94 22.06 -6.49
C ALA A 39 -3.46 22.46 -6.52
N ALA A 40 -3.09 23.43 -5.70
CA ALA A 40 -1.72 23.92 -5.63
C ALA A 40 -0.85 23.01 -4.76
N LEU A 41 0.30 22.58 -5.28
CA LEU A 41 1.28 21.73 -4.63
C LEU A 41 2.66 22.41 -4.58
N PRO A 42 2.79 23.62 -4.01
CA PRO A 42 4.02 24.40 -4.06
C PRO A 42 5.18 23.74 -3.31
N HIS A 43 4.92 23.01 -2.23
CA HIS A 43 5.97 22.42 -1.41
C HIS A 43 6.50 21.12 -2.03
N LEU A 44 5.64 20.27 -2.59
CA LEU A 44 6.04 19.11 -3.38
C LEU A 44 6.80 19.56 -4.64
N ALA A 45 6.32 20.61 -5.32
CA ALA A 45 7.02 21.19 -6.47
C ALA A 45 8.42 21.67 -6.09
N ALA A 46 8.55 22.43 -4.98
CA ALA A 46 9.83 22.90 -4.47
C ALA A 46 10.74 21.76 -4.01
N LEU A 47 10.20 20.67 -3.46
CA LEU A 47 10.99 19.50 -3.08
C LEU A 47 11.62 18.82 -4.30
N GLY A 48 10.96 18.84 -5.46
CA GLY A 48 11.48 18.28 -6.70
C GLY A 48 10.43 17.70 -7.66
N LEU A 49 9.14 17.69 -7.28
CA LEU A 49 8.07 17.14 -8.13
C LEU A 49 8.04 17.81 -9.51
N ALA A 50 8.32 19.11 -9.60
CA ALA A 50 8.34 19.85 -10.86
C ALA A 50 9.46 19.40 -11.84
N GLN A 51 10.44 18.64 -11.38
CA GLN A 51 11.55 18.09 -12.19
C GLN A 51 11.32 16.62 -12.59
N VAL A 52 10.31 15.95 -12.08
CA VAL A 52 9.99 14.57 -12.50
C VAL A 52 9.52 14.60 -13.96
N PRO A 53 10.17 13.88 -14.90
CA PRO A 53 10.00 14.11 -16.33
C PRO A 53 8.59 14.02 -16.88
N THR A 54 7.73 13.22 -16.26
CA THR A 54 6.34 13.00 -16.69
C THR A 54 5.35 13.97 -16.06
N VAL A 55 5.76 14.70 -15.01
CA VAL A 55 4.86 15.62 -14.30
C VAL A 55 4.70 16.94 -15.07
N GLN A 56 3.48 17.33 -15.29
CA GLN A 56 3.16 18.61 -15.96
C GLN A 56 3.22 19.76 -14.95
N THR A 57 4.07 20.74 -15.27
CA THR A 57 4.17 21.97 -14.47
C THR A 57 3.09 22.99 -14.88
N SER A 58 2.55 23.68 -13.89
CA SER A 58 1.58 24.75 -14.07
C SER A 58 1.71 25.73 -12.89
N PRO A 59 1.62 27.07 -13.12
CA PRO A 59 1.64 28.05 -12.04
C PRO A 59 0.54 27.83 -10.99
N GLN A 60 -0.57 27.19 -11.37
CA GLN A 60 -1.75 26.97 -10.53
C GLN A 60 -1.65 25.68 -9.71
N THR A 61 -0.90 24.67 -10.19
CA THR A 61 -0.86 23.33 -9.55
C THR A 61 0.55 22.97 -9.11
N VAL A 62 1.47 22.72 -10.03
CA VAL A 62 2.87 22.37 -9.76
C VAL A 62 3.77 23.45 -10.34
N PRO A 63 4.07 24.52 -9.59
CA PRO A 63 4.87 25.63 -10.11
C PRO A 63 6.29 25.17 -10.46
N ALA A 64 6.77 25.63 -11.61
CA ALA A 64 8.16 25.40 -12.03
C ALA A 64 9.13 26.18 -11.12
N GLY A 65 10.26 25.56 -10.80
CA GLY A 65 11.29 26.18 -9.96
C GLY A 65 12.44 25.20 -9.69
N PRO A 66 13.56 25.64 -9.11
CA PRO A 66 14.65 24.77 -8.77
C PRO A 66 14.24 23.78 -7.66
N ALA A 67 14.70 22.54 -7.76
CA ALA A 67 14.47 21.55 -6.70
C ALA A 67 15.30 21.85 -5.46
N GLN A 68 14.65 21.80 -4.29
CA GLN A 68 15.30 21.93 -2.97
C GLN A 68 15.66 20.57 -2.36
N GLY A 69 15.27 19.47 -2.99
CA GLY A 69 15.59 18.10 -2.62
C GLY A 69 16.09 17.29 -3.81
N ALA A 70 16.16 15.97 -3.61
CA ALA A 70 16.43 15.03 -4.69
C ALA A 70 15.10 14.52 -5.28
N TYR A 71 15.11 14.17 -6.55
CA TYR A 71 13.92 13.79 -7.30
C TYR A 71 14.22 12.72 -8.35
N GLY A 72 13.20 11.92 -8.64
CA GLY A 72 13.24 10.88 -9.64
C GLY A 72 11.89 10.17 -9.74
N ARG A 73 11.87 9.06 -10.45
CA ARG A 73 10.76 8.12 -10.51
C ARG A 73 11.29 6.70 -10.52
N MET A 74 10.43 5.74 -10.23
CA MET A 74 10.84 4.35 -10.07
C MET A 74 9.98 3.43 -10.94
N ARG A 75 10.59 2.36 -11.45
CA ARG A 75 9.87 1.26 -12.09
C ARG A 75 9.51 0.21 -11.06
N GLU A 76 8.33 -0.35 -11.19
CA GLU A 76 7.97 -1.60 -10.54
C GLU A 76 8.33 -2.77 -11.46
N VAL A 77 9.14 -3.69 -10.97
CA VAL A 77 9.57 -4.90 -11.71
C VAL A 77 8.59 -6.04 -11.50
N SER A 78 8.03 -6.14 -10.30
CA SER A 78 7.03 -7.15 -9.96
C SER A 78 5.82 -7.03 -10.89
N PRO A 79 5.26 -8.15 -11.39
CA PRO A 79 4.17 -8.14 -12.38
C PRO A 79 2.80 -7.92 -11.73
N GLY A 80 2.68 -6.89 -10.90
CA GLY A 80 1.45 -6.47 -10.22
C GLY A 80 1.20 -4.98 -10.37
N LYS A 81 0.13 -4.49 -9.79
CA LYS A 81 -0.19 -3.07 -9.67
C LYS A 81 -1.00 -2.80 -8.41
N ASP A 82 -0.83 -3.66 -7.41
CA ASP A 82 -1.53 -3.59 -6.13
C ASP A 82 -0.59 -3.16 -5.01
N THR A 83 -1.17 -2.61 -3.94
CA THR A 83 -0.45 -2.08 -2.77
C THR A 83 0.55 -3.08 -2.18
N SER A 84 0.18 -4.38 -2.08
CA SER A 84 1.08 -5.37 -1.50
C SER A 84 2.30 -5.60 -2.37
N THR A 85 2.11 -5.69 -3.69
CA THR A 85 3.19 -5.90 -4.66
C THR A 85 4.19 -4.75 -4.62
N GLY A 86 3.72 -3.49 -4.72
CA GLY A 86 4.60 -2.32 -4.70
C GLY A 86 5.34 -2.16 -3.38
N HIS A 87 4.64 -2.30 -2.24
CA HIS A 87 5.27 -2.20 -0.93
C HIS A 87 6.29 -3.30 -0.66
N TRP A 88 6.00 -4.55 -1.05
CA TRP A 88 6.95 -5.64 -0.89
C TRP A 88 8.21 -5.39 -1.72
N GLU A 89 8.06 -4.88 -2.94
CA GLU A 89 9.21 -4.56 -3.78
C GLU A 89 10.05 -3.44 -3.17
N PHE A 90 9.46 -2.42 -2.52
CA PHE A 90 10.23 -1.41 -1.80
C PHE A 90 11.22 -2.02 -0.81
N MET A 91 10.82 -3.08 -0.11
CA MET A 91 11.68 -3.72 0.91
C MET A 91 12.38 -4.98 0.40
N GLY A 92 12.53 -5.08 -0.94
CA GLY A 92 13.40 -6.06 -1.59
C GLY A 92 12.76 -7.39 -1.96
N VAL A 93 11.42 -7.49 -1.97
CA VAL A 93 10.71 -8.70 -2.41
C VAL A 93 10.15 -8.48 -3.81
N GLN A 94 10.87 -8.95 -4.83
CA GLN A 94 10.40 -8.93 -6.21
C GLN A 94 9.61 -10.21 -6.52
N LEU A 95 8.34 -10.06 -6.86
CA LEU A 95 7.48 -11.17 -7.24
C LEU A 95 7.81 -11.64 -8.66
N GLN A 96 7.82 -12.96 -8.88
CA GLN A 96 7.98 -13.54 -10.21
C GLN A 96 6.64 -13.68 -10.95
N HIS A 97 5.55 -13.77 -10.18
CA HIS A 97 4.18 -13.90 -10.67
C HIS A 97 3.28 -12.96 -9.86
N PRO A 98 2.26 -12.35 -10.50
CA PRO A 98 1.29 -11.55 -9.79
C PRO A 98 0.52 -12.41 -8.79
N PHE A 99 -0.01 -11.78 -7.75
CA PHE A 99 -1.00 -12.45 -6.91
C PHE A 99 -2.18 -12.93 -7.75
N GLN A 100 -2.65 -14.15 -7.45
CA GLN A 100 -3.72 -14.74 -8.24
C GLN A 100 -5.06 -14.06 -7.98
N VAL A 101 -5.82 -13.85 -9.04
CA VAL A 101 -7.23 -13.45 -9.00
C VAL A 101 -8.09 -14.59 -9.53
N PHE A 102 -9.29 -14.72 -9.01
CA PHE A 102 -10.18 -15.84 -9.33
C PHE A 102 -11.54 -15.32 -9.86
N PRO A 103 -11.59 -14.82 -11.11
CA PRO A 103 -12.80 -14.21 -11.67
C PRO A 103 -13.96 -15.17 -11.81
N ASP A 104 -13.70 -16.47 -11.87
CA ASP A 104 -14.73 -17.53 -11.96
C ASP A 104 -14.96 -18.26 -10.61
N GLY A 105 -14.36 -17.76 -9.52
CA GLY A 105 -14.31 -18.44 -8.21
C GLY A 105 -13.10 -19.36 -8.07
N PHE A 106 -12.86 -19.83 -6.85
CA PHE A 106 -11.72 -20.67 -6.52
C PHE A 106 -11.90 -22.09 -7.07
N PRO A 107 -10.80 -22.71 -7.57
CA PRO A 107 -10.89 -24.05 -8.16
C PRO A 107 -11.19 -25.14 -7.12
N PRO A 108 -11.71 -26.30 -7.54
CA PRO A 108 -12.00 -27.42 -6.64
C PRO A 108 -10.81 -27.83 -5.76
N ALA A 109 -9.57 -27.78 -6.30
CA ALA A 109 -8.37 -28.07 -5.53
C ALA A 109 -8.19 -27.18 -4.27
N VAL A 110 -8.72 -25.97 -4.27
CA VAL A 110 -8.76 -25.08 -3.11
C VAL A 110 -9.98 -25.34 -2.26
N MET A 111 -11.17 -25.39 -2.89
CA MET A 111 -12.43 -25.47 -2.17
C MET A 111 -12.64 -26.80 -1.46
N ASP A 112 -12.25 -27.93 -2.05
CA ASP A 112 -12.34 -29.25 -1.43
C ASP A 112 -11.49 -29.32 -0.14
N ARG A 113 -10.31 -28.70 -0.15
CA ARG A 113 -9.45 -28.60 1.05
C ARG A 113 -10.07 -27.68 2.11
N PHE A 114 -10.67 -26.58 1.69
CA PHE A 114 -11.35 -25.66 2.59
C PHE A 114 -12.59 -26.29 3.21
N ASP A 115 -13.41 -26.97 2.44
CA ASP A 115 -14.60 -27.69 2.91
C ASP A 115 -14.23 -28.79 3.91
N ALA A 116 -13.15 -29.51 3.64
CA ALA A 116 -12.63 -30.51 4.57
C ALA A 116 -12.13 -29.87 5.89
N ALA A 117 -11.48 -28.71 5.82
CA ALA A 117 -11.00 -27.98 7.00
C ALA A 117 -12.13 -27.39 7.86
N THR A 118 -13.21 -26.92 7.24
CA THR A 118 -14.36 -26.34 7.94
C THR A 118 -15.36 -27.40 8.39
N GLY A 119 -15.45 -28.53 7.70
CA GLY A 119 -16.43 -29.59 7.91
C GLY A 119 -17.88 -29.18 7.59
N LYS A 120 -18.08 -28.06 6.86
CA LYS A 120 -19.40 -27.46 6.62
C LYS A 120 -19.76 -27.28 5.13
N GLY A 121 -18.81 -27.53 4.20
CA GLY A 121 -18.97 -27.05 2.84
C GLY A 121 -18.92 -25.52 2.78
N HIS A 122 -19.34 -24.95 1.66
CA HIS A 122 -19.36 -23.50 1.46
C HIS A 122 -20.57 -23.05 0.65
N LEU A 123 -20.90 -21.76 0.76
CA LEU A 123 -21.89 -21.07 -0.08
C LEU A 123 -21.15 -20.08 -1.02
N CYS A 124 -21.73 -19.79 -2.17
CA CYS A 124 -21.31 -18.80 -3.17
C CYS A 124 -20.11 -19.25 -4.04
N ASN A 125 -18.86 -19.03 -3.60
CA ASN A 125 -17.60 -19.24 -4.35
C ASN A 125 -17.56 -18.54 -5.72
N LYS A 126 -17.78 -17.22 -5.74
CA LYS A 126 -17.68 -16.39 -6.96
C LYS A 126 -17.41 -14.92 -6.60
N PRO A 127 -17.04 -14.06 -7.59
CA PRO A 127 -16.96 -12.63 -7.36
C PRO A 127 -18.29 -12.06 -6.90
N TYR A 128 -18.27 -11.26 -5.82
CA TYR A 128 -19.48 -10.69 -5.26
C TYR A 128 -19.19 -9.38 -4.50
N SER A 129 -20.17 -8.46 -4.50
CA SER A 129 -20.17 -7.36 -3.55
C SER A 129 -20.38 -7.91 -2.14
N GLY A 130 -19.57 -7.48 -1.18
CA GLY A 130 -19.69 -7.99 0.17
C GLY A 130 -20.94 -7.54 0.92
N THR A 131 -21.74 -6.58 0.41
CA THR A 131 -23.06 -6.23 0.93
C THR A 131 -24.11 -7.12 0.30
N ASP A 132 -24.02 -7.34 -1.01
CA ASP A 132 -24.98 -8.18 -1.72
C ASP A 132 -24.83 -9.65 -1.34
N VAL A 133 -23.60 -10.13 -1.11
CA VAL A 133 -23.35 -11.54 -0.75
C VAL A 133 -24.03 -11.92 0.57
N ILE A 134 -24.00 -11.05 1.58
CA ILE A 134 -24.69 -11.34 2.85
C ILE A 134 -26.20 -11.24 2.71
N ARG A 135 -26.71 -10.34 1.85
CA ARG A 135 -28.15 -10.26 1.53
C ARG A 135 -28.63 -11.56 0.88
N ASP A 136 -27.91 -12.05 -0.14
CA ASP A 136 -28.36 -13.12 -1.00
C ASP A 136 -28.11 -14.53 -0.39
N PHE A 137 -27.00 -14.73 0.32
CA PHE A 137 -26.62 -16.01 0.92
C PHE A 137 -26.80 -16.08 2.45
N GLY A 138 -27.01 -14.94 3.12
CA GLY A 138 -27.21 -14.88 4.56
C GLY A 138 -28.35 -15.75 5.07
N PRO A 139 -29.53 -15.74 4.43
CA PRO A 139 -30.66 -16.61 4.85
C PRO A 139 -30.35 -18.12 4.79
N GLU A 140 -29.51 -18.56 3.82
CA GLU A 140 -29.08 -19.96 3.73
C GLU A 140 -27.98 -20.26 4.75
N HIS A 141 -27.04 -19.32 4.94
CA HIS A 141 -26.03 -19.42 5.98
C HIS A 141 -26.64 -19.61 7.39
N LEU A 142 -27.67 -18.85 7.74
CA LEU A 142 -28.35 -18.99 9.03
C LEU A 142 -28.93 -20.41 9.26
N LYS A 143 -29.33 -21.12 8.19
CA LYS A 143 -29.89 -22.48 8.26
C LYS A 143 -28.83 -23.55 8.32
N THR A 144 -27.72 -23.38 7.58
CA THR A 144 -26.71 -24.41 7.36
C THR A 144 -25.48 -24.24 8.25
N GLY A 145 -25.18 -23.02 8.63
CA GLY A 145 -23.90 -22.64 9.27
C GLY A 145 -22.70 -22.76 8.34
N ALA A 146 -22.90 -22.95 7.02
CA ALA A 146 -21.84 -23.03 6.04
C ALA A 146 -21.24 -21.63 5.76
N PRO A 147 -19.91 -21.47 5.71
CA PRO A 147 -19.27 -20.19 5.39
C PRO A 147 -19.69 -19.68 4.01
N ILE A 148 -19.87 -18.36 3.88
CA ILE A 148 -20.10 -17.71 2.58
C ILE A 148 -18.74 -17.30 2.04
N VAL A 149 -18.23 -18.03 1.02
CA VAL A 149 -16.95 -17.76 0.36
C VAL A 149 -17.18 -16.91 -0.87
N TYR A 150 -16.41 -15.84 -1.01
CA TYR A 150 -16.46 -14.97 -2.20
C TYR A 150 -15.13 -14.25 -2.43
N THR A 151 -14.97 -13.71 -3.63
CA THR A 151 -13.81 -12.90 -4.02
C THR A 151 -14.26 -11.54 -4.58
N SER A 152 -13.33 -10.75 -5.09
CA SER A 152 -13.57 -9.50 -5.83
C SER A 152 -12.59 -9.38 -6.99
N ALA A 153 -12.44 -8.21 -7.58
CA ALA A 153 -11.40 -7.94 -8.56
C ALA A 153 -9.98 -8.02 -7.95
N ASP A 154 -9.88 -7.80 -6.63
CA ASP A 154 -8.62 -7.92 -5.90
C ASP A 154 -8.25 -9.38 -5.68
N SER A 155 -6.97 -9.61 -5.35
CA SER A 155 -6.45 -10.93 -4.95
C SER A 155 -6.83 -11.26 -3.50
N VAL A 156 -8.08 -11.64 -3.27
CA VAL A 156 -8.64 -11.89 -1.94
C VAL A 156 -9.52 -13.13 -1.88
N PHE A 157 -9.44 -13.85 -0.75
CA PHE A 157 -10.38 -14.89 -0.35
C PHE A 157 -11.16 -14.37 0.86
N GLN A 158 -12.45 -14.18 0.72
CA GLN A 158 -13.28 -13.58 1.76
C GLN A 158 -14.29 -14.59 2.31
N ILE A 159 -14.43 -14.63 3.63
CA ILE A 159 -15.35 -15.52 4.34
C ILE A 159 -16.32 -14.67 5.14
N ALA A 160 -17.60 -14.65 4.75
CA ALA A 160 -18.62 -14.03 5.56
C ALA A 160 -19.37 -15.08 6.41
N ALA A 161 -19.65 -14.72 7.67
CA ALA A 161 -20.40 -15.54 8.62
C ALA A 161 -21.14 -14.66 9.61
N HIS A 162 -22.37 -15.09 10.00
CA HIS A 162 -23.19 -14.41 11.00
C HIS A 162 -22.70 -14.73 12.41
N GLU A 163 -22.51 -13.72 13.24
CA GLU A 163 -21.88 -13.86 14.57
C GLU A 163 -22.67 -14.74 15.54
N ASP A 164 -24.01 -14.77 15.43
CA ASP A 164 -24.87 -15.62 16.27
C ASP A 164 -24.90 -17.10 15.81
N VAL A 165 -24.42 -17.39 14.59
CA VAL A 165 -24.42 -18.76 14.01
C VAL A 165 -23.02 -19.36 14.05
N VAL A 166 -22.02 -18.55 13.78
CA VAL A 166 -20.60 -18.91 13.77
C VAL A 166 -19.84 -17.97 14.70
N PRO A 167 -19.35 -18.45 15.85
CA PRO A 167 -18.53 -17.65 16.74
C PRO A 167 -17.31 -17.05 16.01
N LEU A 168 -16.92 -15.84 16.37
CA LEU A 168 -15.78 -15.13 15.74
C LEU A 168 -14.51 -15.98 15.73
N GLU A 169 -14.22 -16.68 16.82
CA GLU A 169 -13.06 -17.57 16.91
C GLU A 169 -13.10 -18.69 15.84
N THR A 170 -14.29 -19.22 15.54
CA THR A 170 -14.46 -20.23 14.48
C THR A 170 -14.24 -19.61 13.11
N LEU A 171 -14.81 -18.42 12.84
CA LEU A 171 -14.57 -17.69 11.59
C LEU A 171 -13.08 -17.40 11.40
N TYR A 172 -12.40 -16.97 12.44
CA TYR A 172 -10.96 -16.70 12.39
C TYR A 172 -10.14 -17.98 12.17
N ALA A 173 -10.52 -19.10 12.76
CA ALA A 173 -9.89 -20.40 12.50
C ALA A 173 -10.08 -20.84 11.03
N TRP A 174 -11.26 -20.62 10.44
CA TRP A 174 -11.50 -20.88 9.02
C TRP A 174 -10.64 -20.00 8.12
N CYS A 175 -10.46 -18.72 8.47
CA CYS A 175 -9.59 -17.82 7.72
C CYS A 175 -8.11 -18.25 7.82
N GLN A 176 -7.67 -18.71 8.97
CA GLN A 176 -6.32 -19.24 9.14
C GLN A 176 -6.10 -20.51 8.29
N ALA A 177 -7.04 -21.44 8.30
CA ALA A 177 -6.98 -22.63 7.46
C ALA A 177 -6.97 -22.26 5.96
N ALA A 178 -7.80 -21.30 5.54
CA ALA A 178 -7.77 -20.80 4.17
C ALA A 178 -6.42 -20.17 3.82
N ARG A 179 -5.79 -19.40 4.74
CA ARG A 179 -4.47 -18.81 4.53
C ARG A 179 -3.37 -19.88 4.31
N GLU A 180 -3.46 -21.00 5.02
CA GLU A 180 -2.54 -22.14 4.85
C GLU A 180 -2.75 -22.90 3.54
N ILE A 181 -3.99 -22.96 3.05
CA ILE A 181 -4.34 -23.58 1.77
C ILE A 181 -3.89 -22.73 0.58
N LEU A 182 -4.07 -21.42 0.66
CA LEU A 182 -3.86 -20.46 -0.41
C LEU A 182 -2.39 -20.00 -0.49
N GLN A 183 -1.52 -20.93 -0.85
CA GLN A 183 -0.07 -20.75 -1.02
C GLN A 183 0.36 -21.12 -2.45
N GLY A 184 1.57 -20.73 -2.85
CA GLY A 184 2.16 -21.09 -4.15
C GLY A 184 1.29 -20.59 -5.32
N GLU A 185 0.89 -21.47 -6.19
CA GLU A 185 0.08 -21.17 -7.39
C GLU A 185 -1.34 -20.66 -7.08
N TYR A 186 -1.84 -20.89 -5.86
CA TYR A 186 -3.14 -20.39 -5.39
C TYR A 186 -3.01 -19.19 -4.46
N ALA A 187 -1.82 -18.64 -4.31
CA ALA A 187 -1.59 -17.56 -3.36
C ALA A 187 -2.42 -16.33 -3.69
N VAL A 188 -3.26 -15.91 -2.74
CA VAL A 188 -3.93 -14.61 -2.76
C VAL A 188 -3.23 -13.67 -1.79
N ALA A 189 -3.30 -12.38 -2.05
CA ALA A 189 -2.68 -11.37 -1.18
C ALA A 189 -3.27 -11.41 0.23
N ARG A 190 -4.60 -11.59 0.37
CA ARG A 190 -5.27 -11.59 1.68
C ARG A 190 -6.38 -12.62 1.76
N VAL A 191 -6.53 -13.23 2.94
CA VAL A 191 -7.75 -13.91 3.38
C VAL A 191 -8.44 -12.99 4.38
N ILE A 192 -9.76 -12.78 4.26
CA ILE A 192 -10.46 -11.77 5.03
C ILE A 192 -11.67 -12.37 5.75
N ALA A 193 -11.69 -12.25 7.07
CA ALA A 193 -12.88 -12.49 7.88
C ALA A 193 -13.87 -11.33 7.74
N ARG A 194 -15.10 -11.63 7.34
CA ARG A 194 -16.20 -10.67 7.12
C ARG A 194 -17.40 -11.02 7.98
N PRO A 195 -17.34 -10.84 9.29
CA PRO A 195 -18.50 -11.10 10.13
C PRO A 195 -19.65 -10.13 9.80
N PHE A 196 -20.87 -10.64 9.98
CA PHE A 196 -22.10 -9.85 9.86
C PHE A 196 -23.08 -10.24 10.95
N ARG A 197 -24.11 -9.39 11.18
CA ARG A 197 -25.06 -9.56 12.28
C ARG A 197 -26.44 -9.01 11.95
N GLY A 198 -27.36 -9.20 12.89
CA GLY A 198 -28.71 -8.67 12.85
C GLY A 198 -29.70 -9.53 12.08
N GLU A 199 -30.95 -9.09 12.01
CA GLU A 199 -31.98 -9.66 11.16
C GLU A 199 -31.90 -9.02 9.77
N PHE A 200 -32.57 -9.68 8.78
CA PHE A 200 -32.62 -9.12 7.43
C PHE A 200 -33.31 -7.73 7.40
N PRO A 201 -32.66 -6.71 6.79
CA PRO A 201 -31.39 -6.70 6.09
C PRO A 201 -30.18 -6.74 7.04
N PHE A 202 -29.24 -7.66 6.75
CA PHE A 202 -28.05 -7.87 7.58
C PHE A 202 -27.08 -6.68 7.52
N GLU A 203 -26.32 -6.49 8.60
CA GLU A 203 -25.28 -5.48 8.73
C GLU A 203 -23.89 -6.11 8.87
N ARG A 204 -22.86 -5.51 8.25
CA ARG A 204 -21.48 -5.91 8.45
C ARG A 204 -20.99 -5.49 9.83
N ALA A 205 -20.37 -6.41 10.57
CA ALA A 205 -19.67 -6.12 11.82
C ALA A 205 -18.19 -5.76 11.49
N ASN A 206 -17.96 -4.57 10.93
CA ASN A 206 -16.64 -4.16 10.44
C ASN A 206 -15.60 -4.04 11.56
N GLU A 207 -15.99 -3.80 12.79
CA GLU A 207 -15.16 -3.78 13.99
C GLU A 207 -14.54 -5.14 14.30
N HIS A 208 -15.13 -6.23 13.82
CA HIS A 208 -14.63 -7.61 13.98
C HIS A 208 -14.04 -8.18 12.67
N ARG A 209 -13.89 -7.34 11.65
CA ARG A 209 -13.14 -7.71 10.44
C ARG A 209 -11.69 -8.01 10.81
N LYS A 210 -11.14 -9.08 10.22
CA LYS A 210 -9.74 -9.42 10.37
C LYS A 210 -9.15 -9.87 9.04
N ASP A 211 -8.03 -9.29 8.66
CA ASP A 211 -7.30 -9.62 7.45
C ASP A 211 -6.11 -10.54 7.79
N TYR A 212 -5.90 -11.59 6.99
CA TYR A 212 -4.80 -12.52 7.07
C TYR A 212 -3.97 -12.36 5.80
N SER A 213 -3.02 -11.45 5.83
CA SER A 213 -2.12 -11.19 4.71
C SER A 213 -1.20 -12.37 4.43
N LEU A 214 -0.77 -12.54 3.20
CA LEU A 214 0.32 -13.44 2.88
C LEU A 214 1.58 -12.89 3.54
N VAL A 215 2.33 -13.77 4.19
CA VAL A 215 3.57 -13.40 4.87
C VAL A 215 4.68 -13.25 3.81
N PRO A 216 5.34 -12.09 3.70
CA PRO A 216 6.47 -11.95 2.81
C PRO A 216 7.67 -12.80 3.29
N PRO A 217 8.58 -13.17 2.40
CA PRO A 217 9.91 -13.64 2.82
C PRO A 217 10.63 -12.53 3.61
N PRO A 218 11.77 -12.83 4.27
CA PRO A 218 12.54 -11.81 4.98
C PRO A 218 12.86 -10.61 4.10
N THR A 219 12.71 -9.41 4.65
CA THR A 219 12.80 -8.12 3.98
C THR A 219 13.91 -7.26 4.57
N VAL A 220 14.13 -6.08 3.99
CA VAL A 220 15.01 -5.04 4.57
C VAL A 220 14.55 -4.64 5.97
N LEU A 221 13.24 -4.69 6.28
CA LEU A 221 12.73 -4.37 7.62
C LEU A 221 13.33 -5.33 8.67
N ASP A 222 13.38 -6.63 8.34
CA ASP A 222 13.98 -7.66 9.21
C ASP A 222 15.49 -7.41 9.37
N ALA A 223 16.17 -7.05 8.28
CA ALA A 223 17.60 -6.75 8.30
C ALA A 223 17.92 -5.55 9.20
N VAL A 224 17.13 -4.46 9.11
CA VAL A 224 17.29 -3.29 9.98
C VAL A 224 16.99 -3.64 11.44
N LYS A 225 15.89 -4.34 11.70
CA LYS A 225 15.53 -4.81 13.06
C LYS A 225 16.63 -5.67 13.68
N ALA A 226 17.28 -6.52 12.89
CA ALA A 226 18.38 -7.38 13.36
C ALA A 226 19.62 -6.60 13.81
N THR A 227 19.80 -5.33 13.37
CA THR A 227 20.86 -4.45 13.88
C THR A 227 20.55 -3.84 15.25
N GLY A 228 19.37 -4.06 15.80
CA GLY A 228 18.87 -3.45 17.04
C GLY A 228 18.30 -2.04 16.87
N GLN A 229 18.15 -1.56 15.63
CA GLN A 229 17.55 -0.27 15.34
C GLN A 229 16.02 -0.35 15.30
N ALA A 230 15.36 0.79 15.50
CA ALA A 230 13.92 0.87 15.44
C ALA A 230 13.39 0.68 14.01
N VAL A 231 12.29 -0.07 13.87
CA VAL A 231 11.49 -0.17 12.65
C VAL A 231 10.04 0.09 13.02
N ILE A 232 9.56 1.26 12.68
CA ILE A 232 8.26 1.78 13.12
C ILE A 232 7.32 1.83 11.92
N GLY A 233 6.30 0.97 11.94
CA GLY A 233 5.27 0.91 10.90
C GLY A 233 4.07 1.78 11.28
N ILE A 234 3.66 2.69 10.39
CA ILE A 234 2.53 3.60 10.62
C ILE A 234 1.46 3.41 9.53
N GLY A 235 0.21 3.37 9.95
CA GLY A 235 -0.93 3.16 9.06
C GLY A 235 -1.09 1.71 8.68
N LYS A 236 -1.19 1.43 7.38
CA LYS A 236 -1.39 0.09 6.84
C LYS A 236 -0.09 -0.72 6.66
N ILE A 237 1.06 -0.09 6.92
CA ILE A 237 2.36 -0.75 6.72
C ILE A 237 2.47 -2.08 7.47
N PRO A 238 2.15 -2.20 8.77
CA PRO A 238 2.24 -3.48 9.46
C PRO A 238 1.37 -4.58 8.84
N ASP A 239 0.14 -4.26 8.44
CA ASP A 239 -0.78 -5.23 7.81
C ASP A 239 -0.24 -5.73 6.46
N ILE A 240 0.39 -4.85 5.65
CA ILE A 240 0.96 -5.19 4.35
C ILE A 240 2.11 -6.20 4.50
N TYR A 241 2.90 -6.10 5.56
CA TYR A 241 4.01 -7.01 5.86
C TYR A 241 3.64 -8.12 6.87
N ALA A 242 2.34 -8.36 7.09
CA ALA A 242 1.86 -9.37 8.04
C ALA A 242 2.51 -9.24 9.43
N HIS A 243 2.73 -8.00 9.89
CA HIS A 243 3.34 -7.62 11.17
C HIS A 243 4.81 -8.05 11.34
N GLN A 244 5.51 -8.40 10.25
CA GLN A 244 6.91 -8.81 10.29
C GLN A 244 7.88 -7.64 10.15
N GLY A 245 9.00 -7.71 10.86
CA GLY A 245 10.09 -6.76 10.75
C GLY A 245 9.92 -5.48 11.59
N PHE A 246 8.80 -5.28 12.30
CA PHE A 246 8.56 -4.06 13.10
C PHE A 246 8.99 -4.22 14.56
N THR A 247 9.42 -3.10 15.15
CA THR A 247 9.64 -2.94 16.59
C THR A 247 8.47 -2.17 17.24
N GLU A 248 7.74 -1.37 16.44
CA GLU A 248 6.60 -0.58 16.88
C GLU A 248 5.60 -0.44 15.73
N GLU A 249 4.30 -0.50 16.04
CA GLU A 249 3.21 -0.39 15.08
C GLU A 249 2.21 0.66 15.55
N ILE A 250 1.85 1.60 14.67
CA ILE A 250 0.96 2.72 14.97
C ILE A 250 -0.20 2.73 13.98
N HIS A 251 -1.40 2.45 14.46
CA HIS A 251 -2.62 2.51 13.66
C HIS A 251 -2.99 3.94 13.30
N THR A 252 -3.67 4.13 12.15
CA THR A 252 -4.19 5.44 11.70
C THR A 252 -5.59 5.32 11.14
N ASP A 253 -6.39 6.39 11.32
CA ASP A 253 -7.78 6.48 10.86
C ASP A 253 -7.94 7.24 9.52
N SER A 254 -6.92 8.01 9.14
CA SER A 254 -6.92 8.83 7.92
C SER A 254 -5.50 9.28 7.55
N ASN A 255 -5.32 9.87 6.36
CA ASN A 255 -4.05 10.46 5.96
C ASN A 255 -3.64 11.61 6.90
N ALA A 256 -4.57 12.46 7.32
CA ALA A 256 -4.28 13.54 8.26
C ALA A 256 -3.77 13.02 9.62
N ASP A 257 -4.39 11.95 10.14
CA ASP A 257 -3.93 11.26 11.35
C ASP A 257 -2.56 10.59 11.14
N GLY A 258 -2.36 9.96 9.98
CA GLY A 258 -1.07 9.36 9.58
C GLY A 258 0.07 10.36 9.55
N VAL A 259 -0.14 11.53 8.94
CA VAL A 259 0.83 12.64 8.92
C VAL A 259 1.10 13.14 10.34
N ALA A 260 0.06 13.34 11.16
CA ALA A 260 0.21 13.81 12.54
C ALA A 260 1.01 12.83 13.41
N LYS A 261 0.72 11.52 13.32
CA LYS A 261 1.41 10.46 14.05
C LYS A 261 2.85 10.29 13.57
N THR A 262 3.10 10.38 12.25
CA THR A 262 4.45 10.37 11.68
C THR A 262 5.28 11.52 12.22
N LEU A 263 4.76 12.75 12.18
CA LEU A 263 5.44 13.93 12.69
C LEU A 263 5.74 13.82 14.19
N ALA A 264 4.75 13.39 14.98
CA ALA A 264 4.93 13.19 16.42
C ALA A 264 6.02 12.16 16.71
N ARG A 265 6.02 11.04 15.96
CA ARG A 265 7.02 9.98 16.16
C ARG A 265 8.42 10.41 15.71
N MET A 266 8.55 11.22 14.64
CA MET A 266 9.83 11.85 14.24
C MET A 266 10.39 12.73 15.36
N GLN A 267 9.56 13.58 15.93
CA GLN A 267 9.94 14.49 17.04
C GLN A 267 10.34 13.71 18.30
N GLN A 268 9.57 12.67 18.64
CA GLN A 268 9.89 11.79 19.75
C GLN A 268 11.24 11.08 19.52
N ALA A 269 11.45 10.50 18.35
CA ALA A 269 12.69 9.82 17.99
C ALA A 269 13.91 10.76 18.09
N ALA A 270 13.76 12.01 17.65
CA ALA A 270 14.82 13.01 17.80
C ALA A 270 15.15 13.32 19.27
N SER A 271 14.12 13.42 20.15
CA SER A 271 14.31 13.68 21.58
C SER A 271 14.94 12.49 22.32
N GLU A 272 14.64 11.27 21.89
CA GLU A 272 15.15 10.03 22.47
C GLU A 272 16.51 9.60 21.90
N GLY A 273 16.97 10.23 20.81
CA GLY A 273 18.15 9.79 20.06
C GLY A 273 17.94 8.45 19.34
N THR A 274 16.69 8.11 18.99
CA THR A 274 16.34 6.86 18.31
C THR A 274 16.93 6.84 16.91
N SER A 275 17.59 5.73 16.55
CA SER A 275 18.07 5.44 15.20
C SER A 275 17.21 4.36 14.55
N GLY A 276 16.92 4.50 13.24
CA GLY A 276 16.14 3.50 12.50
C GLY A 276 15.26 4.07 11.42
N LEU A 277 14.17 3.35 11.12
CA LEU A 277 13.22 3.65 10.06
C LEU A 277 11.83 3.94 10.62
N ILE A 278 11.23 5.04 10.18
CA ILE A 278 9.77 5.27 10.24
C ILE A 278 9.22 5.04 8.85
N PHE A 279 8.25 4.13 8.71
CA PHE A 279 7.65 3.78 7.44
C PHE A 279 6.14 3.95 7.52
N THR A 280 5.60 4.90 6.76
CA THR A 280 4.20 5.34 6.81
C THR A 280 3.50 5.12 5.48
N ASN A 281 2.28 4.59 5.49
CA ASN A 281 1.39 4.55 4.34
C ASN A 281 0.22 5.52 4.56
N LEU A 282 -0.05 6.37 3.56
CA LEU A 282 -1.17 7.29 3.51
C LEU A 282 -2.20 6.77 2.50
N VAL A 283 -3.11 5.92 2.97
CA VAL A 283 -3.98 5.07 2.14
C VAL A 283 -5.22 5.78 1.56
N ASP A 284 -5.59 6.97 2.06
CA ASP A 284 -6.85 7.63 1.65
C ASP A 284 -6.87 7.99 0.17
N PHE A 285 -5.71 8.31 -0.44
CA PHE A 285 -5.60 8.59 -1.87
C PHE A 285 -6.19 7.44 -2.69
N ASP A 286 -5.80 6.22 -2.37
CA ASP A 286 -6.27 5.01 -3.02
C ASP A 286 -7.71 4.65 -2.59
N SER A 287 -7.90 4.38 -1.31
CA SER A 287 -9.12 3.75 -0.79
C SER A 287 -10.34 4.65 -0.78
N LYS A 288 -10.17 5.95 -0.54
CA LYS A 288 -11.29 6.92 -0.48
C LYS A 288 -11.56 7.61 -1.81
N TYR A 289 -10.52 7.81 -2.65
CA TYR A 289 -10.65 8.65 -3.84
C TYR A 289 -10.32 7.91 -5.13
N GLY A 290 -9.20 7.18 -5.23
CA GLY A 290 -8.79 6.45 -6.42
C GLY A 290 -9.84 5.43 -6.86
N HIS A 291 -10.14 4.45 -6.02
CA HIS A 291 -11.16 3.42 -6.27
C HIS A 291 -12.59 3.96 -6.46
N ARG A 292 -12.87 5.17 -5.98
CA ARG A 292 -14.19 5.81 -6.09
C ARG A 292 -14.30 6.77 -7.26
N ARG A 293 -13.21 6.92 -8.03
CA ARG A 293 -13.15 7.83 -9.17
C ARG A 293 -13.53 9.27 -8.80
N ASP A 294 -12.99 9.74 -7.65
CA ASP A 294 -13.19 11.08 -7.12
C ASP A 294 -11.92 11.93 -7.27
N PRO A 295 -11.68 12.56 -8.42
CA PRO A 295 -10.51 13.40 -8.64
C PRO A 295 -10.50 14.66 -7.74
N ALA A 296 -11.68 15.16 -7.33
CA ALA A 296 -11.77 16.34 -6.47
C ALA A 296 -11.29 16.02 -5.05
N GLY A 297 -11.76 14.91 -4.46
CA GLY A 297 -11.29 14.42 -3.16
C GLY A 297 -9.81 14.06 -3.18
N TYR A 298 -9.35 13.40 -4.26
CA TYR A 298 -7.95 13.05 -4.45
C TYR A 298 -7.04 14.28 -4.46
N SER A 299 -7.42 15.30 -5.23
CA SER A 299 -6.68 16.57 -5.35
C SER A 299 -6.65 17.35 -4.04
N ALA A 300 -7.79 17.41 -3.32
CA ALA A 300 -7.84 18.03 -2.00
C ALA A 300 -6.91 17.32 -0.99
N CYS A 301 -6.88 15.99 -1.01
CA CYS A 301 -5.99 15.20 -0.17
C CYS A 301 -4.50 15.45 -0.50
N LEU A 302 -4.13 15.62 -1.78
CA LEU A 302 -2.78 16.04 -2.18
C LEU A 302 -2.41 17.41 -1.60
N ALA A 303 -3.32 18.37 -1.67
CA ALA A 303 -3.09 19.72 -1.12
C ALA A 303 -2.94 19.71 0.40
N GLU A 304 -3.71 18.87 1.12
CA GLU A 304 -3.56 18.69 2.57
C GLU A 304 -2.18 18.14 2.94
N PHE A 305 -1.70 17.14 2.19
CA PHE A 305 -0.36 16.59 2.38
C PHE A 305 0.71 17.63 2.06
N ASP A 306 0.59 18.35 0.94
CA ASP A 306 1.51 19.42 0.53
C ASP A 306 1.64 20.49 1.62
N ALA A 307 0.53 20.91 2.21
CA ALA A 307 0.52 21.90 3.30
C ALA A 307 1.21 21.40 4.59
N ALA A 308 1.24 20.10 4.81
CA ALA A 308 1.92 19.49 5.96
C ALA A 308 3.42 19.28 5.74
N LEU A 309 3.87 19.19 4.49
CA LEU A 309 5.23 18.81 4.10
C LEU A 309 6.33 19.69 4.73
N PRO A 310 6.20 21.02 4.85
CA PRO A 310 7.22 21.84 5.51
C PRO A 310 7.51 21.42 6.96
N ARG A 311 6.51 20.96 7.68
CA ARG A 311 6.66 20.50 9.07
C ARG A 311 7.41 19.17 9.14
N LEU A 312 7.16 18.26 8.21
CA LEU A 312 7.87 16.98 8.08
C LEU A 312 9.33 17.21 7.71
N ILE A 313 9.59 18.11 6.76
CA ILE A 313 10.95 18.53 6.38
C ILE A 313 11.71 19.11 7.59
N ALA A 314 11.06 20.02 8.33
CA ALA A 314 11.68 20.65 9.51
C ALA A 314 11.96 19.68 10.66
N ALA A 315 11.22 18.57 10.75
CA ALA A 315 11.42 17.51 11.73
C ALA A 315 12.46 16.46 11.31
N THR A 316 12.95 16.52 10.08
CA THR A 316 13.95 15.57 9.57
C THR A 316 15.32 15.90 10.18
N PRO A 317 16.01 14.95 10.86
CA PRO A 317 17.33 15.17 11.40
C PRO A 317 18.36 15.50 10.30
N GLU A 318 19.39 16.27 10.66
CA GLU A 318 20.43 16.67 9.70
C GLU A 318 21.18 15.47 9.10
N ASP A 319 21.38 14.40 9.89
CA ASP A 319 22.00 13.14 9.45
C ASP A 319 20.99 12.14 8.83
N GLY A 320 19.71 12.48 8.82
CA GLY A 320 18.62 11.65 8.32
C GLY A 320 18.12 12.04 6.93
N ALA A 321 16.99 11.45 6.55
CA ALA A 321 16.26 11.81 5.33
C ALA A 321 14.76 11.58 5.48
N LEU A 322 13.98 12.39 4.75
CA LEU A 322 12.56 12.16 4.46
C LEU A 322 12.43 11.74 2.99
N ILE A 323 11.91 10.55 2.75
CA ILE A 323 11.69 9.98 1.41
C ILE A 323 10.19 9.88 1.18
N ILE A 324 9.70 10.45 0.09
CA ILE A 324 8.30 10.42 -0.33
C ILE A 324 8.23 9.60 -1.61
N ILE A 325 7.43 8.54 -1.59
CA ILE A 325 7.28 7.58 -2.69
C ILE A 325 5.82 7.27 -2.96
N SER A 326 5.55 6.61 -4.07
CA SER A 326 4.26 5.96 -4.34
C SER A 326 4.47 4.55 -4.89
N ASP A 327 3.53 3.67 -4.61
CA ASP A 327 3.63 2.22 -4.82
C ASP A 327 3.00 1.73 -6.13
N HIS A 328 2.03 2.45 -6.68
CA HIS A 328 1.37 2.24 -7.96
C HIS A 328 0.61 3.50 -8.38
N GLY A 329 -0.21 3.43 -9.44
CA GLY A 329 -1.21 4.42 -9.79
C GLY A 329 -2.62 3.96 -9.43
N ASN A 330 -3.55 4.90 -9.32
CA ASN A 330 -4.99 4.66 -9.31
C ASN A 330 -5.69 5.90 -9.84
N ASP A 331 -5.55 6.12 -11.14
CA ASP A 331 -6.03 7.32 -11.82
C ASP A 331 -7.55 7.48 -11.68
N PRO A 332 -8.04 8.47 -10.92
CA PRO A 332 -9.46 8.61 -10.65
C PRO A 332 -10.30 9.03 -11.87
N THR A 333 -9.63 9.32 -12.99
CA THR A 333 -10.30 9.60 -14.27
C THR A 333 -10.27 8.42 -15.24
N TRP A 334 -9.57 7.32 -14.85
CA TRP A 334 -9.40 6.13 -15.68
C TRP A 334 -10.66 5.26 -15.70
N HIS A 335 -10.72 4.33 -16.65
CA HIS A 335 -11.82 3.38 -16.74
C HIS A 335 -11.78 2.35 -15.58
N GLY A 336 -12.92 1.75 -15.29
CA GLY A 336 -13.04 0.75 -14.22
C GLY A 336 -12.85 1.35 -12.83
N SER A 337 -12.41 0.55 -11.88
CA SER A 337 -12.13 0.94 -10.49
C SER A 337 -10.83 0.32 -9.93
N ASP A 338 -10.04 -0.28 -10.81
CA ASP A 338 -8.77 -0.94 -10.47
C ASP A 338 -7.61 0.06 -10.50
N HIS A 339 -6.48 -0.32 -9.91
CA HIS A 339 -5.21 0.40 -9.96
C HIS A 339 -4.70 0.54 -11.39
N THR A 340 -3.78 1.48 -11.62
CA THR A 340 -3.12 1.71 -12.90
C THR A 340 -1.61 1.43 -12.82
N ARG A 341 -1.07 0.81 -13.87
CA ARG A 341 0.34 0.41 -13.96
C ARG A 341 1.22 1.60 -14.30
N GLU A 342 1.72 2.29 -13.27
CA GLU A 342 2.45 3.55 -13.40
C GLU A 342 3.80 3.53 -12.70
N HIS A 343 4.70 4.44 -13.09
CA HIS A 343 5.91 4.73 -12.34
C HIS A 343 5.56 5.23 -10.94
N GLY A 344 6.31 4.76 -9.94
CA GLY A 344 6.28 5.31 -8.60
C GLY A 344 7.03 6.65 -8.52
N LEU A 345 6.46 7.61 -7.76
CA LEU A 345 7.13 8.86 -7.41
C LEU A 345 8.35 8.59 -6.52
N LEU A 346 9.40 9.40 -6.65
CA LEU A 346 10.54 9.40 -5.74
C LEU A 346 11.00 10.83 -5.47
N LEU A 347 10.77 11.32 -4.27
CA LEU A 347 11.30 12.59 -3.78
C LEU A 347 12.06 12.35 -2.48
N MET A 348 13.16 13.09 -2.24
CA MET A 348 13.90 12.97 -1.00
C MET A 348 14.37 14.33 -0.51
N HIS A 349 14.04 14.64 0.74
CA HIS A 349 14.70 15.70 1.49
C HIS A 349 15.86 15.12 2.31
N ARG A 350 17.04 15.65 2.08
CA ARG A 350 18.26 15.35 2.84
C ARG A 350 19.17 16.58 2.82
N ALA A 351 19.82 16.88 3.94
CA ALA A 351 20.71 18.02 4.02
C ALA A 351 21.79 17.99 2.92
N GLY A 352 21.95 19.10 2.20
CA GLY A 352 22.90 19.24 1.11
C GLY A 352 22.52 18.54 -0.21
N TRP A 353 21.28 18.04 -0.38
CA TRP A 353 20.83 17.31 -1.58
C TRP A 353 19.90 18.12 -2.51
N ALA A 354 19.95 19.44 -2.41
CA ALA A 354 19.18 20.29 -3.32
C ALA A 354 19.57 20.06 -4.79
N GLY A 355 18.57 19.87 -5.65
CA GLY A 355 18.72 19.70 -7.10
C GLY A 355 19.33 18.37 -7.54
N VAL A 356 19.43 17.36 -6.68
CA VAL A 356 19.99 16.05 -7.06
C VAL A 356 18.98 15.27 -7.88
N ASN A 357 19.33 14.97 -9.13
CA ASN A 357 18.53 14.12 -10.00
C ASN A 357 18.89 12.64 -9.76
N LEU A 358 17.94 11.85 -9.24
CA LEU A 358 18.07 10.40 -9.04
C LEU A 358 17.72 9.59 -10.29
N GLY A 359 17.21 10.25 -11.32
CA GLY A 359 16.82 9.63 -12.58
C GLY A 359 15.60 8.72 -12.47
N GLU A 360 15.53 7.77 -13.40
CA GLU A 360 14.58 6.67 -13.37
C GLU A 360 15.24 5.46 -12.73
N ARG A 361 14.74 5.05 -11.56
CA ARG A 361 15.25 3.86 -10.85
C ARG A 361 14.71 2.59 -11.50
N ALA A 362 15.58 1.58 -11.60
CA ALA A 362 15.26 0.35 -12.31
C ALA A 362 14.22 -0.53 -11.58
N THR A 363 14.08 -0.35 -10.27
CA THR A 363 13.18 -1.13 -9.41
C THR A 363 12.80 -0.34 -8.17
N PHE A 364 11.63 -0.63 -7.59
CA PHE A 364 11.25 -0.13 -6.26
C PHE A 364 12.18 -0.64 -5.15
N ALA A 365 12.86 -1.77 -5.35
CA ALA A 365 13.80 -2.34 -4.38
C ALA A 365 15.01 -1.43 -4.08
N ASP A 366 15.27 -0.43 -4.92
CA ASP A 366 16.31 0.58 -4.68
C ASP A 366 16.05 1.39 -3.39
N VAL A 367 14.77 1.52 -2.99
CA VAL A 367 14.39 2.15 -1.72
C VAL A 367 14.92 1.33 -0.54
N GLY A 368 14.68 0.02 -0.54
CA GLY A 368 15.16 -0.88 0.51
C GLY A 368 16.67 -0.95 0.57
N ALA A 369 17.34 -1.08 -0.59
CA ALA A 369 18.78 -1.04 -0.66
C ALA A 369 19.35 0.26 -0.06
N THR A 370 18.67 1.40 -0.30
CA THR A 370 19.03 2.70 0.26
C THR A 370 18.85 2.75 1.78
N VAL A 371 17.73 2.19 2.29
CA VAL A 371 17.50 2.06 3.73
C VAL A 371 18.58 1.20 4.39
N ALA A 372 18.90 0.05 3.79
CA ALA A 372 19.89 -0.87 4.32
C ALA A 372 21.27 -0.21 4.39
N GLU A 373 21.74 0.44 3.30
CA GLU A 373 23.03 1.15 3.29
C GLU A 373 23.06 2.26 4.35
N ALA A 374 22.04 3.12 4.36
CA ALA A 374 21.96 4.26 5.27
C ALA A 374 22.03 3.84 6.74
N LEU A 375 21.32 2.77 7.10
CA LEU A 375 21.24 2.26 8.46
C LEU A 375 22.29 1.19 8.80
N GLY A 376 23.19 0.86 7.86
CA GLY A 376 24.26 -0.11 8.06
C GLY A 376 23.76 -1.55 8.20
N ALA A 377 22.57 -1.87 7.70
CA ALA A 377 22.02 -3.22 7.69
C ALA A 377 22.59 -4.04 6.52
N GLN A 378 22.85 -5.33 6.76
CA GLN A 378 23.29 -6.23 5.68
C GLN A 378 22.08 -6.70 4.87
N TRP A 379 22.05 -6.37 3.58
CA TRP A 379 21.00 -6.76 2.67
C TRP A 379 21.57 -7.36 1.38
N PRO A 380 21.46 -8.69 1.17
CA PRO A 380 21.95 -9.34 -0.04
C PRO A 380 20.92 -9.38 -1.19
N GLY A 381 19.74 -8.81 -0.99
CA GLY A 381 18.62 -8.83 -1.94
C GLY A 381 18.79 -7.80 -3.07
N PRO A 382 17.75 -7.66 -3.91
CA PRO A 382 17.76 -6.74 -5.05
C PRO A 382 17.79 -5.27 -4.63
N GLY A 383 18.08 -4.41 -5.61
CA GLY A 383 18.09 -2.96 -5.51
C GLY A 383 19.50 -2.38 -5.52
N GLU A 384 19.58 -1.16 -6.03
CA GLU A 384 20.79 -0.33 -6.02
C GLU A 384 20.53 0.92 -5.19
N SER A 385 21.32 1.09 -4.14
CA SER A 385 21.19 2.23 -3.24
C SER A 385 21.45 3.55 -3.95
N PHE A 386 20.64 4.54 -3.63
CA PHE A 386 20.88 5.96 -3.99
C PHE A 386 21.27 6.81 -2.76
N TRP A 387 21.76 6.19 -1.68
CA TRP A 387 22.18 6.91 -0.48
C TRP A 387 23.42 7.78 -0.70
N THR A 388 24.32 7.37 -1.58
CA THR A 388 25.43 8.18 -2.06
C THR A 388 25.01 8.94 -3.32
N ARG A 389 25.53 10.20 -3.49
CA ARG A 389 25.18 10.98 -4.68
C ARG A 389 25.59 10.24 -5.95
N PRO A 390 24.74 10.23 -6.99
CA PRO A 390 25.14 9.79 -8.31
C PRO A 390 26.37 10.60 -8.76
N SER A 391 27.38 9.92 -9.28
CA SER A 391 28.60 10.52 -9.80
C SER A 391 28.37 11.36 -11.05
#